data_b1d5e2e2d8da8e7ef27b6c7cfec2126d
#
_entry.id   b1d5e2e2d8da8e7ef27b6c7cfec2126d
#
_cell.length_a   1.000
_cell.length_b   1.000
_cell.length_c   1.000
_cell.angle_alpha   90.00
_cell.angle_beta   90.00
_cell.angle_gamma   90.00
#
_symmetry.space_group_name_H-M   'P 1'
#
loop_
_entity.id
_entity.type
_entity.pdbx_description
1 polymer ?
#
loop_
_entity_poly.entity_id
_entity_poly.type
_entity_poly.pdbx_seq_one_letter_code
_entity_poly.pdbx_strand_id
1 'polypeptide(L)'
;MRAEARPRPSWISFYGPAELHALTGIVRNRLGQPAEAEAASHRALSALPVAYRRNRAMTTVDLAIAQLHQGDAEQACATTEDAFTLMSGSPLPGRLRVLLGDFYRDLLTLAPSTTVAREWADRYRSEWSPA
;
A
#
# COMPACT_ATOMS: atom_id res chain seq x y z
N MET A 1 10.72 5.45 34.71
CA MET A 1 11.33 4.27 34.13
C MET A 1 10.75 3.98 32.77
N ARG A 2 11.51 3.55 31.91
CA ARG A 2 11.06 3.39 30.57
C ARG A 2 11.20 1.97 30.12
N ALA A 3 10.26 1.58 29.30
CA ALA A 3 10.22 0.22 28.79
C ALA A 3 11.50 -0.13 28.04
N GLU A 4 12.14 0.86 27.47
CA GLU A 4 13.33 0.62 26.70
C GLU A 4 14.54 0.27 27.53
N ALA A 5 14.46 0.38 28.84
CA ALA A 5 15.51 -0.15 29.69
C ALA A 5 15.64 -1.66 29.54
N ARG A 6 14.62 -2.30 29.02
CA ARG A 6 14.59 -3.72 28.78
C ARG A 6 14.91 -4.01 27.32
N PRO A 7 15.90 -4.85 27.02
CA PRO A 7 16.20 -5.15 25.63
C PRO A 7 15.03 -5.88 24.94
N ARG A 8 14.81 -5.53 23.70
CA ARG A 8 13.81 -6.21 22.88
C ARG A 8 14.44 -7.38 22.14
N PRO A 9 13.67 -8.45 21.89
CA PRO A 9 14.13 -9.46 20.94
C PRO A 9 14.42 -8.83 19.59
N SER A 10 15.41 -9.34 18.89
CA SER A 10 15.87 -8.72 17.64
C SER A 10 14.76 -8.67 16.58
N TRP A 11 13.87 -9.65 16.55
CA TRP A 11 12.76 -9.65 15.57
C TRP A 11 11.77 -8.53 15.84
N ILE A 12 11.59 -8.11 17.11
CA ILE A 12 10.69 -7.01 17.45
C ILE A 12 11.32 -5.67 17.08
N SER A 13 12.64 -5.55 17.15
CA SER A 13 13.29 -4.28 16.88
C SER A 13 13.14 -3.84 15.42
N PHE A 14 12.74 -4.74 14.51
CA PHE A 14 12.42 -4.37 13.15
C PHE A 14 11.05 -3.73 13.02
N TYR A 15 10.21 -3.81 14.05
CA TYR A 15 8.84 -3.33 13.99
C TYR A 15 8.67 -2.13 14.91
N GLY A 16 9.01 -0.95 14.42
CA GLY A 16 8.65 0.28 15.08
C GLY A 16 7.16 0.57 14.96
N PRO A 17 6.69 1.67 15.56
CA PRO A 17 5.26 2.02 15.48
C PRO A 17 4.75 2.15 14.04
N ALA A 18 5.56 2.69 13.15
CA ALA A 18 5.17 2.84 11.74
C ALA A 18 4.94 1.48 11.09
N GLU A 19 5.85 0.54 11.31
CA GLU A 19 5.76 -0.80 10.73
C GLU A 19 4.56 -1.55 11.29
N LEU A 20 4.26 -1.37 12.58
CA LEU A 20 3.09 -1.99 13.19
C LEU A 20 1.80 -1.43 12.62
N HIS A 21 1.74 -0.14 12.37
CA HIS A 21 0.58 0.47 11.70
C HIS A 21 0.43 -0.07 10.28
N ALA A 22 1.54 -0.21 9.55
CA ALA A 22 1.51 -0.77 8.20
C ALA A 22 0.99 -2.21 8.20
N LEU A 23 1.46 -3.04 9.15
CA LEU A 23 0.98 -4.41 9.31
C LEU A 23 -0.51 -4.45 9.65
N THR A 24 -0.95 -3.57 10.52
CA THR A 24 -2.37 -3.45 10.88
C THR A 24 -3.20 -3.16 9.63
N GLY A 25 -2.73 -2.26 8.77
CA GLY A 25 -3.43 -1.97 7.52
C GLY A 25 -3.59 -3.19 6.63
N ILE A 26 -2.52 -3.98 6.49
CA ILE A 26 -2.56 -5.21 5.70
C ILE A 26 -3.59 -6.20 6.28
N VAL A 27 -3.54 -6.42 7.58
CA VAL A 27 -4.45 -7.36 8.25
C VAL A 27 -5.89 -6.90 8.11
N ARG A 28 -6.17 -5.61 8.32
CA ARG A 28 -7.52 -5.08 8.22
C ARG A 28 -8.07 -5.19 6.80
N ASN A 29 -7.23 -4.97 5.79
CA ASN A 29 -7.65 -5.20 4.41
C ASN A 29 -8.06 -6.67 4.18
N ARG A 30 -7.27 -7.61 4.69
CA ARG A 30 -7.57 -9.03 4.54
C ARG A 30 -8.82 -9.46 5.28
N LEU A 31 -9.14 -8.78 6.38
CA LEU A 31 -10.34 -9.05 7.17
C LEU A 31 -11.58 -8.37 6.62
N GLY A 32 -11.47 -7.65 5.51
CA GLY A 32 -12.61 -6.95 4.95
C GLY A 32 -13.02 -5.72 5.76
N GLN A 33 -12.06 -5.06 6.37
CA GLN A 33 -12.27 -3.86 7.19
C GLN A 33 -11.51 -2.68 6.57
N PRO A 34 -11.94 -2.19 5.39
CA PRO A 34 -11.15 -1.23 4.63
C PRO A 34 -11.06 0.15 5.28
N ALA A 35 -12.07 0.59 6.03
CA ALA A 35 -11.99 1.89 6.70
C ALA A 35 -10.90 1.88 7.77
N GLU A 36 -10.80 0.79 8.53
CA GLU A 36 -9.75 0.61 9.53
C GLU A 36 -8.39 0.44 8.88
N ALA A 37 -8.35 -0.25 7.75
CA ALA A 37 -7.13 -0.42 6.98
C ALA A 37 -6.62 0.93 6.46
N GLU A 38 -7.50 1.76 5.97
CA GLU A 38 -7.14 3.10 5.50
C GLU A 38 -6.56 3.93 6.63
N ALA A 39 -7.23 3.94 7.78
CA ALA A 39 -6.76 4.69 8.93
C ALA A 39 -5.37 4.24 9.39
N ALA A 40 -5.15 2.93 9.45
CA ALA A 40 -3.84 2.37 9.83
C ALA A 40 -2.75 2.73 8.82
N SER A 41 -3.06 2.69 7.52
CA SER A 41 -2.12 3.06 6.48
C SER A 41 -1.72 4.54 6.56
N HIS A 42 -2.67 5.41 6.85
CA HIS A 42 -2.37 6.83 7.06
C HIS A 42 -1.46 7.05 8.27
N ARG A 43 -1.70 6.32 9.36
CA ARG A 43 -0.82 6.40 10.53
C ARG A 43 0.58 5.93 10.20
N ALA A 44 0.70 4.84 9.44
CA ALA A 44 2.00 4.34 9.02
C ALA A 44 2.74 5.37 8.18
N LEU A 45 2.07 5.97 7.20
CA LEU A 45 2.69 6.97 6.32
C LEU A 45 3.12 8.20 7.10
N SER A 46 2.35 8.60 8.12
CA SER A 46 2.72 9.73 8.97
C SER A 46 3.96 9.45 9.81
N ALA A 47 4.21 8.21 10.15
CA ALA A 47 5.30 7.81 11.04
C ALA A 47 6.54 7.31 10.30
N LEU A 48 6.40 6.86 9.04
CA LEU A 48 7.54 6.35 8.28
C LEU A 48 8.45 7.50 7.85
N PRO A 49 9.77 7.37 8.04
CA PRO A 49 10.70 8.37 7.54
C PRO A 49 10.63 8.50 6.02
N VAL A 50 10.86 9.71 5.54
CA VAL A 50 10.82 10.01 4.09
C VAL A 50 11.80 9.13 3.32
N ALA A 51 12.94 8.81 3.91
CA ALA A 51 13.97 7.98 3.26
C ALA A 51 13.53 6.53 3.01
N TYR A 52 12.50 6.06 3.70
CA TYR A 52 12.04 4.68 3.57
C TYR A 52 11.08 4.55 2.38
N ARG A 53 11.61 4.84 1.19
CA ARG A 53 10.80 4.94 -0.04
C ARG A 53 10.05 3.66 -0.35
N ARG A 54 10.73 2.51 -0.22
CA ARG A 54 10.12 1.21 -0.51
C ARG A 54 8.95 0.92 0.42
N ASN A 55 9.17 1.11 1.73
CA ASN A 55 8.12 0.86 2.72
C ASN A 55 6.95 1.82 2.54
N ARG A 56 7.25 3.07 2.23
CA ARG A 56 6.21 4.06 1.95
C ARG A 56 5.41 3.70 0.71
N ALA A 57 6.08 3.25 -0.34
CA ALA A 57 5.39 2.85 -1.58
C ALA A 57 4.46 1.66 -1.34
N MET A 58 4.92 0.66 -0.59
CA MET A 58 4.10 -0.50 -0.27
C MET A 58 2.88 -0.11 0.57
N THR A 59 3.08 0.71 1.59
CA THR A 59 1.97 1.20 2.43
C THR A 59 1.00 2.05 1.62
N THR A 60 1.51 2.81 0.67
CA THR A 60 0.67 3.62 -0.23
C THR A 60 -0.22 2.73 -1.10
N VAL A 61 0.28 1.60 -1.59
CA VAL A 61 -0.57 0.67 -2.35
C VAL A 61 -1.59 -0.01 -1.45
N ASP A 62 -1.22 -0.37 -0.21
CA ASP A 62 -2.19 -0.89 0.76
C ASP A 62 -3.30 0.13 1.04
N LEU A 63 -2.94 1.40 1.12
CA LEU A 63 -3.91 2.48 1.25
C LEU A 63 -4.86 2.52 0.05
N ALA A 64 -4.30 2.40 -1.16
CA ALA A 64 -5.10 2.39 -2.38
C ALA A 64 -6.08 1.22 -2.39
N ILE A 65 -5.64 0.05 -1.95
CA ILE A 65 -6.51 -1.12 -1.84
C ILE A 65 -7.68 -0.83 -0.89
N ALA A 66 -7.40 -0.22 0.24
CA ALA A 66 -8.44 0.14 1.21
C ALA A 66 -9.44 1.14 0.62
N GLN A 67 -8.95 2.11 -0.12
CA GLN A 67 -9.82 3.10 -0.79
C GLN A 67 -10.70 2.43 -1.84
N LEU A 68 -10.12 1.52 -2.62
CA LEU A 68 -10.85 0.78 -3.65
C LEU A 68 -11.97 -0.05 -3.02
N HIS A 69 -11.69 -0.72 -1.93
CA HIS A 69 -12.68 -1.56 -1.26
C HIS A 69 -13.80 -0.75 -0.58
N GLN A 70 -13.59 0.54 -0.40
CA GLN A 70 -14.64 1.45 0.07
C GLN A 70 -15.43 2.07 -1.09
N GLY A 71 -15.12 1.67 -2.32
CA GLY A 71 -15.86 2.14 -3.49
C GLY A 71 -15.28 3.38 -4.14
N ASP A 72 -14.10 3.82 -3.75
CA ASP A 72 -13.48 5.03 -4.30
C ASP A 72 -12.35 4.66 -5.26
N ALA A 73 -12.75 4.16 -6.43
CA ALA A 73 -11.80 3.72 -7.44
C ALA A 73 -10.95 4.88 -7.97
N GLU A 74 -11.52 6.06 -8.09
CA GLU A 74 -10.79 7.22 -8.59
C GLU A 74 -9.66 7.61 -7.64
N GLN A 75 -9.97 7.73 -6.34
CA GLN A 75 -8.94 8.05 -5.35
C GLN A 75 -7.91 6.93 -5.25
N ALA A 76 -8.36 5.68 -5.31
CA ALA A 76 -7.46 4.53 -5.24
C ALA A 76 -6.43 4.56 -6.37
N CYS A 77 -6.87 4.82 -7.58
CA CYS A 77 -5.97 4.94 -8.73
C CYS A 77 -4.99 6.11 -8.56
N ALA A 78 -5.48 7.25 -8.08
CA ALA A 78 -4.61 8.39 -7.82
C ALA A 78 -3.56 8.06 -6.75
N THR A 79 -3.95 7.32 -5.73
CA THR A 79 -3.03 6.92 -4.65
C THR A 79 -1.92 6.00 -5.18
N THR A 80 -2.23 5.09 -6.11
CA THR A 80 -1.17 4.24 -6.69
C THR A 80 -0.15 5.06 -7.48
N GLU A 81 -0.57 6.18 -8.09
CA GLU A 81 0.38 7.05 -8.78
C GLU A 81 1.42 7.62 -7.81
N ASP A 82 1.02 7.90 -6.58
CA ASP A 82 1.97 8.34 -5.56
C ASP A 82 3.03 7.26 -5.27
N ALA A 83 2.63 5.99 -5.26
CA ALA A 83 3.58 4.90 -5.08
C ALA A 83 4.58 4.82 -6.23
N PHE A 84 4.12 4.99 -7.47
CA PHE A 84 5.01 5.02 -8.62
C PHE A 84 5.98 6.21 -8.54
N THR A 85 5.50 7.37 -8.12
CA THR A 85 6.35 8.53 -7.94
C THR A 85 7.44 8.28 -6.90
N LEU A 86 7.08 7.63 -5.79
CA LEU A 86 8.06 7.27 -4.76
C LEU A 86 9.16 6.36 -5.29
N MET A 87 8.83 5.48 -6.22
CA MET A 87 9.79 4.52 -6.79
C MET A 87 10.41 4.98 -8.09
N SER A 88 10.15 6.21 -8.50
CA SER A 88 10.67 6.77 -9.74
C SER A 88 12.18 6.65 -9.80
N GLY A 89 12.71 6.12 -10.91
CA GLY A 89 14.14 5.93 -11.08
C GLY A 89 14.69 4.66 -10.44
N SER A 90 13.85 3.83 -9.86
CA SER A 90 14.26 2.57 -9.22
C SER A 90 13.41 1.42 -9.75
N PRO A 91 13.97 0.20 -9.86
CA PRO A 91 13.15 -0.95 -10.20
C PRO A 91 12.13 -1.22 -9.10
N LEU A 92 10.95 -1.69 -9.49
CA LEU A 92 9.92 -2.04 -8.52
C LEU A 92 10.32 -3.33 -7.78
N PRO A 93 10.33 -3.32 -6.44
CA PRO A 93 10.58 -4.55 -5.68
C PRO A 93 9.52 -5.61 -5.97
N GLY A 94 9.93 -6.89 -5.86
CA GLY A 94 9.02 -8.01 -6.13
C GLY A 94 7.73 -7.96 -5.30
N ARG A 95 7.84 -7.62 -4.03
CA ARG A 95 6.66 -7.54 -3.15
C ARG A 95 5.70 -6.43 -3.59
N LEU A 96 6.24 -5.32 -4.05
CA LEU A 96 5.42 -4.23 -4.57
C LEU A 96 4.71 -4.64 -5.85
N ARG A 97 5.40 -5.39 -6.72
CA ARG A 97 4.78 -5.92 -7.94
C ARG A 97 3.61 -6.85 -7.63
N VAL A 98 3.76 -7.72 -6.64
CA VAL A 98 2.68 -8.61 -6.21
C VAL A 98 1.49 -7.79 -5.70
N LEU A 99 1.76 -6.79 -4.90
CA LEU A 99 0.72 -5.95 -4.32
C LEU A 99 -0.02 -5.16 -5.40
N LEU A 100 0.71 -4.66 -6.39
CA LEU A 100 0.10 -3.97 -7.54
C LEU A 100 -0.75 -4.93 -8.38
N GLY A 101 -0.34 -6.18 -8.50
CA GLY A 101 -1.14 -7.22 -9.15
C GLY A 101 -2.44 -7.48 -8.41
N ASP A 102 -2.39 -7.49 -7.09
CA ASP A 102 -3.59 -7.61 -6.26
C ASP A 102 -4.52 -6.42 -6.48
N PHE A 103 -3.97 -5.22 -6.49
CA PHE A 103 -4.75 -4.01 -6.78
C PHE A 103 -5.41 -4.09 -8.16
N TYR A 104 -4.67 -4.52 -9.16
CA TYR A 104 -5.18 -4.66 -10.52
C TYR A 104 -6.38 -5.60 -10.59
N ARG A 105 -6.28 -6.78 -9.95
CA ARG A 105 -7.38 -7.73 -9.93
C ARG A 105 -8.61 -7.16 -9.25
N ASP A 106 -8.39 -6.52 -8.09
CA ASP A 106 -9.50 -5.93 -7.33
C ASP A 106 -10.15 -4.78 -8.11
N LEU A 107 -9.35 -4.00 -8.81
CA LEU A 107 -9.86 -2.91 -9.63
C LEU A 107 -10.79 -3.43 -10.73
N LEU A 108 -10.38 -4.47 -11.42
CA LEU A 108 -11.19 -5.08 -12.48
C LEU A 108 -12.46 -5.70 -11.94
N THR A 109 -12.42 -6.21 -10.71
CA THR A 109 -13.59 -6.84 -10.10
C THR A 109 -14.57 -5.81 -9.55
N LEU A 110 -14.06 -4.76 -8.90
CA LEU A 110 -14.89 -3.82 -8.16
C LEU A 110 -15.31 -2.60 -8.97
N ALA A 111 -14.54 -2.23 -9.98
CA ALA A 111 -14.82 -1.02 -10.76
C ALA A 111 -14.56 -1.24 -12.27
N PRO A 112 -15.13 -2.29 -12.87
CA PRO A 112 -14.77 -2.65 -14.26
C PRO A 112 -15.20 -1.63 -15.29
N SER A 113 -16.18 -0.79 -14.99
CA SER A 113 -16.80 0.10 -15.96
C SER A 113 -16.33 1.55 -15.88
N THR A 114 -15.52 1.91 -14.90
CA THR A 114 -15.10 3.30 -14.77
C THR A 114 -13.97 3.60 -15.74
N THR A 115 -13.98 4.81 -16.28
CA THR A 115 -12.93 5.26 -17.20
C THR A 115 -11.58 5.25 -16.53
N VAL A 116 -11.50 5.74 -15.29
CA VAL A 116 -10.26 5.79 -14.51
C VAL A 116 -9.69 4.38 -14.33
N ALA A 117 -10.55 3.41 -13.98
CA ALA A 117 -10.09 2.04 -13.78
C ALA A 117 -9.55 1.43 -15.07
N ARG A 118 -10.24 1.68 -16.19
CA ARG A 118 -9.81 1.15 -17.49
C ARG A 118 -8.49 1.76 -17.92
N GLU A 119 -8.33 3.06 -17.77
CA GLU A 119 -7.08 3.73 -18.11
C GLU A 119 -5.94 3.21 -17.26
N TRP A 120 -6.16 3.06 -15.96
CA TRP A 120 -5.15 2.51 -15.05
C TRP A 120 -4.78 1.08 -15.44
N ALA A 121 -5.78 0.25 -15.74
CA ALA A 121 -5.55 -1.14 -16.13
C ALA A 121 -4.75 -1.24 -17.42
N ASP A 122 -5.04 -0.38 -18.39
CA ASP A 122 -4.29 -0.35 -19.65
C ASP A 122 -2.83 0.02 -19.42
N ARG A 123 -2.58 1.03 -18.59
CA ARG A 123 -1.21 1.43 -18.24
C ARG A 123 -0.49 0.31 -17.50
N TYR A 124 -1.16 -0.35 -16.58
CA TYR A 124 -0.58 -1.45 -15.82
C TYR A 124 -0.12 -2.56 -16.77
N ARG A 125 -0.97 -2.96 -17.69
CA ARG A 125 -0.63 -4.04 -18.62
C ARG A 125 0.51 -3.67 -19.55
N SER A 126 0.61 -2.42 -19.96
CA SER A 126 1.64 -2.00 -20.92
C SER A 126 2.95 -1.60 -20.27
N GLU A 127 2.92 -1.06 -19.05
CA GLU A 127 4.11 -0.46 -18.46
C GLU A 127 4.67 -1.24 -17.26
N TRP A 128 3.80 -1.89 -16.49
CA TRP A 128 4.19 -2.41 -15.18
C TRP A 128 4.00 -3.91 -15.01
N SER A 129 3.18 -4.51 -15.83
CA SER A 129 2.94 -5.94 -15.75
C SER A 129 4.17 -6.70 -16.21
N PRO A 130 4.55 -7.80 -15.54
CA PRO A 130 5.62 -8.66 -16.06
C PRO A 130 5.19 -9.24 -17.39
N ALA A 131 6.15 -9.31 -18.30
CA ALA A 131 5.89 -9.83 -19.64
C ALA A 131 5.55 -11.33 -19.58
#